data_567419159b73adc716f9f011a9fc5910
#
_entry.id   567419159b73adc716f9f011a9fc5910
#
_cell.length_a   1.000
_cell.length_b   1.000
_cell.length_c   1.000
_cell.angle_alpha   90.00
_cell.angle_beta   90.00
_cell.angle_gamma   90.00
#
_symmetry.space_group_name_H-M   'P 1'
#
loop_
_entity.id
_entity.type
_entity.pdbx_description
1 polymer ?
#
loop_
_entity_poly.entity_id
_entity_poly.type
_entity_poly.pdbx_seq_one_letter_code
_entity_poly.pdbx_strand_id
1 'polypeptide(L)'
;VTGVQTCALPICAHFNFSPQLPPSALQCGADAAVNGLHKTLPVLNQGACLHLAESLKGSRSVNQAVSLITTTSPSYPIMASIELARALLEEKGAALLDQALDYAAQFRQKARSLGGLKCYREELLGVPGVKGLDGLKILIGTGKTGLTGYELDRILREKYQIQVEIADNKYILAMFSIFHQKQDWDYFYQALRQIAQTVAVAGPAEPEMVALPPYPEVVLSPRQAFKNPVKRMPLKECRGKLAGEMVAAYPPGIPCLLPGELITAAVQNYLEYLQQTGARLQGPEDISLRHLSILDV
;
A
#
# COMPACT_ATOMS: atom_id res chain seq x y z
N VAL A 1 -9.10 24.12 -0.53
CA VAL A 1 -9.15 22.74 -0.95
C VAL A 1 -10.48 22.54 -1.62
N THR A 2 -10.49 22.84 -2.88
CA THR A 2 -11.54 22.39 -3.77
C THR A 2 -11.18 20.97 -4.10
N GLY A 3 -11.72 20.04 -3.50
CA GLY A 3 -11.34 18.74 -3.90
C GLY A 3 -12.14 17.76 -3.12
N VAL A 4 -12.90 17.04 -3.77
CA VAL A 4 -13.16 15.68 -3.42
C VAL A 4 -11.80 15.09 -3.09
N GLN A 5 -11.38 15.20 -1.86
CA GLN A 5 -10.34 14.36 -1.35
C GLN A 5 -10.97 12.99 -1.30
N THR A 6 -10.86 12.30 -2.38
CA THR A 6 -10.90 10.87 -2.35
C THR A 6 -9.80 10.47 -1.38
N CYS A 7 -10.11 10.38 -0.12
CA CYS A 7 -9.31 9.58 0.80
C CYS A 7 -9.53 8.14 0.39
N ALA A 8 -8.99 7.83 -0.76
CA ALA A 8 -8.98 6.49 -1.31
C ALA A 8 -7.84 5.70 -0.69
N LEU A 9 -7.70 5.75 0.63
CA LEU A 9 -6.94 4.73 1.32
C LEU A 9 -7.93 3.79 1.97
N PRO A 10 -8.27 2.69 1.32
CA PRO A 10 -9.28 1.74 1.79
C PRO A 10 -8.88 0.99 3.07
N ILE A 11 -7.73 1.31 3.66
CA ILE A 11 -7.12 0.62 4.79
C ILE A 11 -7.35 1.30 6.15
N CYS A 12 -8.28 2.25 6.24
CA CYS A 12 -8.56 3.01 7.46
C CYS A 12 -9.97 2.76 8.04
N ALA A 13 -10.57 1.62 7.76
CA ALA A 13 -11.94 1.29 8.17
C ALA A 13 -12.13 1.22 9.69
N HIS A 14 -11.04 1.10 10.46
CA HIS A 14 -11.06 0.95 11.91
C HIS A 14 -10.99 2.28 12.69
N PHE A 15 -10.82 3.43 12.02
CA PHE A 15 -10.51 4.70 12.71
C PHE A 15 -11.60 5.18 13.68
N ASN A 16 -12.86 4.98 13.41
CA ASN A 16 -13.93 5.49 14.27
C ASN A 16 -14.18 4.69 15.55
N PHE A 17 -13.48 3.58 15.76
CA PHE A 17 -13.76 2.67 16.87
C PHE A 17 -12.85 2.87 18.09
N SER A 18 -11.85 3.76 18.02
CA SER A 18 -11.05 4.17 19.18
C SER A 18 -10.64 5.64 19.04
N PRO A 19 -10.71 6.44 20.13
CA PRO A 19 -10.28 7.83 20.13
C PRO A 19 -8.75 7.99 20.03
N GLN A 20 -7.97 6.93 20.20
CA GLN A 20 -6.52 6.95 20.04
C GLN A 20 -6.08 6.89 18.57
N LEU A 21 -7.00 6.61 17.65
CA LEU A 21 -6.76 6.57 16.23
C LEU A 21 -7.05 7.93 15.57
N PRO A 22 -6.45 8.20 14.41
CA PRO A 22 -6.78 9.40 13.65
C PRO A 22 -8.27 9.49 13.31
N PRO A 23 -8.81 10.71 13.14
CA PRO A 23 -10.20 10.88 12.72
C PRO A 23 -10.42 10.28 11.32
N SER A 24 -11.61 9.77 11.07
CA SER A 24 -12.00 9.26 9.75
C SER A 24 -12.12 10.37 8.71
N ALA A 25 -12.16 10.01 7.43
CA ALA A 25 -12.32 10.96 6.34
C ALA A 25 -13.60 11.82 6.50
N LEU A 26 -14.72 11.23 6.93
CA LEU A 26 -15.96 11.98 7.17
C LEU A 26 -15.81 12.96 8.33
N GLN A 27 -15.14 12.57 9.42
CA GLN A 27 -14.86 13.49 10.53
C GLN A 27 -13.91 14.62 10.13
N CYS A 28 -13.07 14.40 9.11
CA CYS A 28 -12.22 15.42 8.51
C CYS A 28 -12.95 16.30 7.47
N GLY A 29 -14.25 16.11 7.27
CA GLY A 29 -15.08 16.92 6.37
C GLY A 29 -15.18 16.41 4.94
N ALA A 30 -14.84 15.15 4.67
CA ALA A 30 -15.11 14.55 3.37
C ALA A 30 -16.62 14.31 3.19
N ASP A 31 -17.14 14.57 1.99
CA ASP A 31 -18.54 14.30 1.66
C ASP A 31 -18.85 12.82 1.48
N ALA A 32 -17.86 12.06 1.00
CA ALA A 32 -17.94 10.62 0.82
C ALA A 32 -16.59 9.94 1.06
N ALA A 33 -16.62 8.69 1.55
CA ALA A 33 -15.44 7.88 1.75
C ALA A 33 -15.71 6.42 1.37
N VAL A 34 -14.79 5.80 0.64
CA VAL A 34 -14.82 4.37 0.36
C VAL A 34 -13.82 3.67 1.27
N ASN A 35 -14.27 2.66 1.99
CA ASN A 35 -13.42 1.84 2.83
C ASN A 35 -13.44 0.38 2.37
N GLY A 36 -12.28 -0.19 2.07
CA GLY A 36 -12.07 -1.63 1.92
C GLY A 36 -12.02 -2.28 3.30
N LEU A 37 -13.15 -2.78 3.76
CA LEU A 37 -13.32 -3.28 5.12
C LEU A 37 -12.39 -4.48 5.39
N HIS A 38 -12.21 -5.33 4.41
CA HIS A 38 -11.37 -6.55 4.50
C HIS A 38 -9.89 -6.29 4.77
N LYS A 39 -9.43 -5.04 4.65
CA LYS A 39 -8.01 -4.69 4.90
C LYS A 39 -7.66 -4.64 6.39
N THR A 40 -8.59 -4.22 7.23
CA THR A 40 -8.34 -4.00 8.67
C THR A 40 -9.39 -4.58 9.60
N LEU A 41 -10.53 -4.99 9.06
CA LEU A 41 -11.65 -5.55 9.81
C LEU A 41 -11.88 -7.02 9.45
N PRO A 42 -12.57 -7.78 10.30
CA PRO A 42 -12.85 -9.21 10.07
C PRO A 42 -13.91 -9.44 8.99
N VAL A 43 -13.68 -8.92 7.82
CA VAL A 43 -14.56 -8.99 6.67
C VAL A 43 -13.91 -9.83 5.59
N LEU A 44 -14.70 -10.67 4.93
CA LEU A 44 -14.24 -11.45 3.78
C LEU A 44 -13.69 -10.54 2.69
N ASN A 45 -12.70 -11.04 1.93
CA ASN A 45 -12.09 -10.30 0.85
C ASN A 45 -13.14 -9.74 -0.13
N GLN A 46 -12.88 -8.57 -0.71
CA GLN A 46 -13.78 -7.75 -1.54
C GLN A 46 -14.86 -6.98 -0.75
N GLY A 47 -15.00 -7.19 0.56
CA GLY A 47 -15.94 -6.41 1.37
C GLY A 47 -15.51 -4.95 1.47
N ALA A 48 -16.39 -4.05 1.04
CA ALA A 48 -16.18 -2.61 1.07
C ALA A 48 -17.49 -1.87 1.37
N CYS A 49 -17.36 -0.63 1.90
CA CYS A 49 -18.49 0.25 2.13
C CYS A 49 -18.21 1.65 1.55
N LEU A 50 -19.25 2.25 1.00
CA LEU A 50 -19.31 3.67 0.70
C LEU A 50 -20.02 4.36 1.87
N HIS A 51 -19.30 5.25 2.53
CA HIS A 51 -19.82 6.10 3.60
C HIS A 51 -20.13 7.49 3.04
N LEU A 52 -21.28 8.03 3.39
CA LEU A 52 -21.73 9.35 2.93
C LEU A 52 -21.92 10.27 4.14
N ALA A 53 -21.49 11.52 4.00
CA ALA A 53 -21.84 12.58 4.94
C ALA A 53 -23.36 12.87 4.88
N GLU A 54 -23.89 13.50 5.92
CA GLU A 54 -25.34 13.83 6.00
C GLU A 54 -25.79 14.69 4.80
N SER A 55 -24.90 15.54 4.27
CA SER A 55 -25.13 16.36 3.07
C SER A 55 -25.47 15.56 1.81
N LEU A 56 -24.98 14.32 1.70
CA LEU A 56 -25.22 13.42 0.56
C LEU A 56 -26.22 12.31 0.87
N LYS A 57 -26.78 12.26 2.07
CA LYS A 57 -27.76 11.25 2.46
C LYS A 57 -28.99 11.33 1.56
N GLY A 58 -29.35 10.20 0.96
CA GLY A 58 -30.47 10.13 0.03
C GLY A 58 -30.22 10.74 -1.36
N SER A 59 -28.99 11.13 -1.67
CA SER A 59 -28.62 11.67 -2.98
C SER A 59 -28.98 10.71 -4.11
N ARG A 60 -29.90 11.14 -4.99
CA ARG A 60 -30.34 10.35 -6.15
C ARG A 60 -29.18 10.04 -7.10
N SER A 61 -28.29 11.01 -7.34
CA SER A 61 -27.16 10.84 -8.26
C SER A 61 -26.15 9.80 -7.74
N VAL A 62 -25.85 9.81 -6.44
CA VAL A 62 -24.98 8.81 -5.83
C VAL A 62 -25.61 7.42 -5.91
N ASN A 63 -26.90 7.28 -5.55
CA ASN A 63 -27.59 6.00 -5.61
C ASN A 63 -27.65 5.45 -7.03
N GLN A 64 -27.92 6.30 -8.03
CA GLN A 64 -27.90 5.90 -9.43
C GLN A 64 -26.50 5.44 -9.89
N ALA A 65 -25.46 6.20 -9.56
CA ALA A 65 -24.09 5.85 -9.92
C ALA A 65 -23.68 4.50 -9.30
N VAL A 66 -23.98 4.28 -8.03
CA VAL A 66 -23.73 2.99 -7.35
C VAL A 66 -24.48 1.85 -8.05
N SER A 67 -25.78 2.05 -8.35
CA SER A 67 -26.59 1.03 -9.01
C SER A 67 -26.11 0.66 -10.42
N LEU A 68 -25.47 1.59 -11.13
CA LEU A 68 -24.92 1.34 -12.47
C LEU A 68 -23.69 0.43 -12.48
N ILE A 69 -22.91 0.44 -11.39
CA ILE A 69 -21.62 -0.28 -11.34
C ILE A 69 -21.63 -1.47 -10.39
N THR A 70 -22.64 -1.60 -9.54
CA THR A 70 -22.74 -2.75 -8.62
C THR A 70 -23.50 -3.90 -9.26
N THR A 71 -23.15 -5.11 -8.82
CA THR A 71 -23.86 -6.33 -9.24
C THR A 71 -25.27 -6.38 -8.68
N THR A 72 -26.20 -6.98 -9.42
CA THR A 72 -27.55 -7.32 -8.94
C THR A 72 -27.58 -8.64 -8.15
N SER A 73 -26.45 -9.36 -8.10
CA SER A 73 -26.32 -10.65 -7.40
C SER A 73 -25.27 -10.53 -6.29
N PRO A 74 -25.58 -9.84 -5.17
CA PRO A 74 -24.62 -9.63 -4.09
C PRO A 74 -24.24 -10.96 -3.41
N SER A 75 -22.99 -11.06 -2.97
CA SER A 75 -22.53 -12.20 -2.19
C SER A 75 -23.03 -12.11 -0.75
N TYR A 76 -24.00 -12.94 -0.39
CA TYR A 76 -24.51 -13.01 0.98
C TYR A 76 -23.43 -13.33 2.03
N PRO A 77 -22.44 -14.23 1.78
CA PRO A 77 -21.34 -14.42 2.73
C PRO A 77 -20.53 -13.14 3.00
N ILE A 78 -20.25 -12.34 1.97
CA ILE A 78 -19.56 -11.05 2.17
C ILE A 78 -20.42 -10.10 2.98
N MET A 79 -21.71 -9.98 2.66
CA MET A 79 -22.64 -9.13 3.41
C MET A 79 -22.76 -9.56 4.88
N ALA A 80 -22.90 -10.87 5.12
CA ALA A 80 -22.93 -11.42 6.47
C ALA A 80 -21.65 -11.13 7.24
N SER A 81 -20.46 -11.24 6.58
CA SER A 81 -19.19 -10.94 7.24
C SER A 81 -19.07 -9.45 7.60
N ILE A 82 -19.61 -8.56 6.78
CA ILE A 82 -19.65 -7.12 7.09
C ILE A 82 -20.50 -6.87 8.32
N GLU A 83 -21.69 -7.46 8.40
CA GLU A 83 -22.60 -7.27 9.54
C GLU A 83 -22.03 -7.88 10.83
N LEU A 84 -21.42 -9.05 10.77
CA LEU A 84 -20.74 -9.66 11.91
C LEU A 84 -19.57 -8.81 12.41
N ALA A 85 -18.79 -8.25 11.48
CA ALA A 85 -17.71 -7.34 11.83
C ALA A 85 -18.22 -6.06 12.48
N ARG A 86 -19.30 -5.47 11.93
CA ARG A 86 -19.95 -4.29 12.52
C ARG A 86 -20.42 -4.57 13.95
N ALA A 87 -21.14 -5.66 14.15
CA ALA A 87 -21.64 -6.04 15.48
C ALA A 87 -20.50 -6.28 16.49
N LEU A 88 -19.44 -6.99 16.08
CA LEU A 88 -18.26 -7.20 16.91
C LEU A 88 -17.60 -5.87 17.34
N LEU A 89 -17.45 -4.96 16.39
CA LEU A 89 -16.79 -3.68 16.65
C LEU A 89 -17.66 -2.72 17.45
N GLU A 90 -18.96 -2.78 17.30
CA GLU A 90 -19.89 -2.02 18.15
C GLU A 90 -19.81 -2.48 19.61
N GLU A 91 -19.71 -3.78 19.86
CA GLU A 91 -19.66 -4.36 21.21
C GLU A 91 -18.27 -4.28 21.83
N LYS A 92 -17.21 -4.60 21.08
CA LYS A 92 -15.85 -4.84 21.61
C LYS A 92 -14.75 -4.04 20.91
N GLY A 93 -15.09 -3.26 19.87
CA GLY A 93 -14.10 -2.63 19.00
C GLY A 93 -13.13 -1.71 19.73
N ALA A 94 -13.62 -0.86 20.63
CA ALA A 94 -12.76 0.05 21.39
C ALA A 94 -11.73 -0.73 22.23
N ALA A 95 -12.17 -1.71 23.01
CA ALA A 95 -11.28 -2.51 23.85
C ALA A 95 -10.24 -3.31 23.04
N LEU A 96 -10.66 -3.92 21.93
CA LEU A 96 -9.78 -4.68 21.07
C LEU A 96 -8.72 -3.78 20.37
N LEU A 97 -9.12 -2.59 19.92
CA LEU A 97 -8.21 -1.64 19.32
C LEU A 97 -7.25 -1.04 20.33
N ASP A 98 -7.72 -0.68 21.51
CA ASP A 98 -6.87 -0.15 22.57
C ASP A 98 -5.81 -1.19 22.98
N GLN A 99 -6.19 -2.45 23.13
CA GLN A 99 -5.24 -3.54 23.39
C GLN A 99 -4.21 -3.69 22.24
N ALA A 100 -4.65 -3.66 20.99
CA ALA A 100 -3.75 -3.75 19.84
C ALA A 100 -2.80 -2.56 19.78
N LEU A 101 -3.26 -1.35 20.10
CA LEU A 101 -2.45 -0.14 20.17
C LEU A 101 -1.41 -0.20 21.30
N ASP A 102 -1.79 -0.77 22.46
CA ASP A 102 -0.86 -1.02 23.56
C ASP A 102 0.26 -1.97 23.14
N TYR A 103 -0.07 -3.06 22.45
CA TYR A 103 0.95 -3.98 21.92
C TYR A 103 1.86 -3.27 20.90
N ALA A 104 1.29 -2.44 20.04
CA ALA A 104 2.05 -1.64 19.08
C ALA A 104 3.03 -0.67 19.77
N ALA A 105 2.59 -0.02 20.85
CA ALA A 105 3.43 0.88 21.64
C ALA A 105 4.59 0.13 22.30
N GLN A 106 4.31 -1.04 22.92
CA GLN A 106 5.33 -1.91 23.51
C GLN A 106 6.34 -2.41 22.45
N PHE A 107 5.85 -2.81 21.27
CA PHE A 107 6.71 -3.20 20.16
C PHE A 107 7.65 -2.06 19.76
N ARG A 108 7.12 -0.85 19.54
CA ARG A 108 7.93 0.32 19.17
C ARG A 108 8.99 0.64 20.22
N GLN A 109 8.65 0.49 21.49
CA GLN A 109 9.62 0.69 22.57
C GLN A 109 10.77 -0.32 22.50
N LYS A 110 10.48 -1.61 22.32
CA LYS A 110 11.48 -2.68 22.14
C LYS A 110 12.30 -2.46 20.86
N ALA A 111 11.64 -2.04 19.77
CA ALA A 111 12.28 -1.84 18.47
C ALA A 111 13.35 -0.73 18.44
N ARG A 112 13.42 0.14 19.47
CA ARG A 112 14.50 1.13 19.62
C ARG A 112 15.88 0.48 19.75
N SER A 113 15.96 -0.75 20.22
CA SER A 113 17.21 -1.49 20.41
C SER A 113 17.60 -2.34 19.20
N LEU A 114 16.84 -2.29 18.10
CA LEU A 114 17.19 -3.01 16.88
C LEU A 114 18.37 -2.33 16.19
N GLY A 115 19.54 -2.94 16.29
CA GLY A 115 20.75 -2.41 15.65
C GLY A 115 20.63 -2.36 14.13
N GLY A 116 20.89 -1.20 13.54
CA GLY A 116 20.86 -1.03 12.08
C GLY A 116 19.46 -0.86 11.45
N LEU A 117 18.39 -1.31 12.09
CA LEU A 117 17.01 -1.07 11.68
C LEU A 117 16.41 0.12 12.43
N LYS A 118 15.56 0.89 11.79
CA LYS A 118 14.89 2.05 12.40
C LYS A 118 13.38 1.87 12.38
N CYS A 119 12.76 1.75 13.55
CA CYS A 119 11.30 1.80 13.67
C CYS A 119 10.86 3.27 13.78
N TYR A 120 10.11 3.73 12.78
CA TYR A 120 9.61 5.11 12.73
C TYR A 120 8.38 5.31 13.64
N ARG A 121 8.25 6.53 14.15
CA ARG A 121 7.22 6.92 15.14
C ARG A 121 6.74 8.34 14.89
N GLU A 122 6.56 9.07 16.00
CA GLU A 122 6.05 10.42 16.05
C GLU A 122 6.90 11.45 15.28
N GLU A 123 8.16 11.15 15.00
CA GLU A 123 9.01 11.99 14.14
C GLU A 123 8.43 12.18 12.74
N LEU A 124 7.57 11.27 12.28
CA LEU A 124 6.85 11.43 11.02
C LEU A 124 5.83 12.56 11.05
N LEU A 125 5.32 12.94 12.22
CA LEU A 125 4.38 14.05 12.36
C LEU A 125 5.01 15.42 12.04
N GLY A 126 6.35 15.51 12.03
CA GLY A 126 7.09 16.69 11.60
C GLY A 126 7.21 16.83 10.07
N VAL A 127 6.83 15.81 9.30
CA VAL A 127 6.91 15.83 7.84
C VAL A 127 5.72 16.63 7.27
N PRO A 128 5.95 17.59 6.35
CA PRO A 128 4.88 18.34 5.73
C PRO A 128 3.80 17.44 5.13
N GLY A 129 2.54 17.70 5.46
CA GLY A 129 1.39 16.91 4.99
C GLY A 129 0.98 15.76 5.91
N VAL A 130 1.82 15.30 6.83
CA VAL A 130 1.46 14.27 7.81
C VAL A 130 0.72 14.92 8.98
N LYS A 131 -0.53 14.50 9.22
CA LYS A 131 -1.41 15.04 10.29
C LYS A 131 -1.71 14.04 11.40
N GLY A 132 -1.54 12.75 11.15
CA GLY A 132 -1.78 11.69 12.12
C GLY A 132 -1.14 10.38 11.69
N LEU A 133 -0.95 9.49 12.63
CA LEU A 133 -0.36 8.18 12.41
C LEU A 133 -1.33 7.09 12.89
N ASP A 134 -1.51 6.09 12.05
CA ASP A 134 -2.18 4.86 12.47
C ASP A 134 -1.23 4.02 13.32
N GLY A 135 -1.53 3.93 14.60
CA GLY A 135 -0.70 3.22 15.57
C GLY A 135 -0.49 1.74 15.27
N LEU A 136 -1.37 1.12 14.49
CA LEU A 136 -1.27 -0.29 14.11
C LEU A 136 -0.38 -0.55 12.89
N LYS A 137 0.08 0.51 12.23
CA LYS A 137 1.03 0.42 11.12
C LYS A 137 2.45 0.68 11.58
N ILE A 138 3.31 -0.31 11.40
CA ILE A 138 4.70 -0.27 11.85
C ILE A 138 5.60 -0.08 10.63
N LEU A 139 6.15 1.13 10.50
CA LEU A 139 7.12 1.45 9.47
C LEU A 139 8.53 1.19 9.98
N ILE A 140 9.28 0.35 9.27
CA ILE A 140 10.65 -0.01 9.60
C ILE A 140 11.55 0.30 8.41
N GLY A 141 12.53 1.15 8.62
CA GLY A 141 13.60 1.41 7.67
C GLY A 141 14.76 0.45 7.86
N THR A 142 15.38 0.08 6.76
CA THR A 142 16.52 -0.83 6.76
C THR A 142 17.81 -0.15 7.24
N GLY A 143 17.82 1.18 7.29
CA GLY A 143 18.86 1.98 7.92
C GLY A 143 20.28 1.64 7.47
N LYS A 144 21.12 1.21 8.42
CA LYS A 144 22.54 0.89 8.17
C LYS A 144 22.82 -0.60 8.00
N THR A 145 21.79 -1.40 7.68
CA THR A 145 21.95 -2.85 7.52
C THR A 145 22.54 -3.26 6.17
N GLY A 146 22.55 -2.37 5.19
CA GLY A 146 22.93 -2.71 3.81
C GLY A 146 21.84 -3.48 3.03
N LEU A 147 20.71 -3.83 3.69
CA LEU A 147 19.57 -4.47 3.04
C LEU A 147 18.65 -3.43 2.41
N THR A 148 18.03 -3.80 1.31
CA THR A 148 16.82 -3.13 0.83
C THR A 148 15.60 -3.60 1.62
N GLY A 149 14.51 -2.81 1.60
CA GLY A 149 13.25 -3.27 2.19
C GLY A 149 12.69 -4.51 1.47
N TYR A 150 12.92 -4.64 0.16
CA TYR A 150 12.57 -5.86 -0.60
C TYR A 150 13.30 -7.10 -0.10
N GLU A 151 14.60 -6.99 0.21
CA GLU A 151 15.40 -8.08 0.77
C GLU A 151 14.94 -8.42 2.18
N LEU A 152 14.66 -7.41 2.99
CA LEU A 152 14.11 -7.62 4.34
C LEU A 152 12.75 -8.35 4.30
N ASP A 153 11.83 -7.94 3.41
CA ASP A 153 10.55 -8.62 3.18
C ASP A 153 10.79 -10.08 2.77
N ARG A 154 11.68 -10.32 1.83
CA ARG A 154 12.00 -11.67 1.37
C ARG A 154 12.53 -12.55 2.52
N ILE A 155 13.45 -12.04 3.32
CA ILE A 155 14.00 -12.76 4.48
C ILE A 155 12.91 -13.07 5.50
N LEU A 156 12.04 -12.10 5.82
CA LEU A 156 10.93 -12.28 6.75
C LEU A 156 9.97 -13.37 6.25
N ARG A 157 9.64 -13.35 4.97
CA ARG A 157 8.72 -14.33 4.38
C ARG A 157 9.32 -15.73 4.31
N GLU A 158 10.55 -15.87 3.82
CA GLU A 158 11.16 -17.19 3.57
C GLU A 158 11.62 -17.88 4.85
N LYS A 159 12.23 -17.13 5.79
CA LYS A 159 12.80 -17.72 7.01
C LYS A 159 11.85 -17.70 8.20
N TYR A 160 11.01 -16.66 8.29
CA TYR A 160 10.16 -16.44 9.46
C TYR A 160 8.68 -16.58 9.17
N GLN A 161 8.27 -16.85 7.93
CA GLN A 161 6.87 -16.98 7.52
C GLN A 161 6.05 -15.73 7.86
N ILE A 162 6.69 -14.56 7.85
CA ILE A 162 6.07 -13.27 8.12
C ILE A 162 5.87 -12.53 6.80
N GLN A 163 4.62 -12.19 6.48
CA GLN A 163 4.26 -11.37 5.33
C GLN A 163 4.00 -9.94 5.79
N VAL A 164 4.74 -8.97 5.26
CA VAL A 164 4.47 -7.54 5.49
C VAL A 164 3.49 -7.00 4.44
N GLU A 165 2.87 -5.85 4.72
CA GLU A 165 1.91 -5.23 3.81
C GLU A 165 2.60 -4.55 2.62
N ILE A 166 3.65 -3.79 2.87
CA ILE A 166 4.39 -3.03 1.86
C ILE A 166 5.88 -3.22 2.08
N ALA A 167 6.63 -3.33 0.98
CA ALA A 167 8.08 -3.18 0.97
C ALA A 167 8.51 -2.30 -0.21
N ASP A 168 9.48 -1.45 0.03
CA ASP A 168 10.16 -0.67 -1.00
C ASP A 168 11.69 -0.79 -0.86
N ASN A 169 12.44 0.07 -1.53
CA ASN A 169 13.90 0.00 -1.47
C ASN A 169 14.49 0.32 -0.07
N LYS A 170 13.78 1.07 0.78
CA LYS A 170 14.27 1.52 2.09
C LYS A 170 13.46 1.02 3.27
N TYR A 171 12.20 0.67 3.05
CA TYR A 171 11.24 0.46 4.13
C TYR A 171 10.44 -0.83 3.94
N ILE A 172 9.99 -1.37 5.06
CA ILE A 172 8.86 -2.27 5.12
C ILE A 172 7.77 -1.65 5.99
N LEU A 173 6.51 -1.91 5.65
CA LEU A 173 5.34 -1.58 6.47
C LEU A 173 4.67 -2.87 6.92
N ALA A 174 4.70 -3.14 8.20
CA ALA A 174 3.89 -4.19 8.81
C ALA A 174 2.58 -3.61 9.30
N MET A 175 1.49 -4.35 9.08
CA MET A 175 0.16 -3.98 9.52
C MET A 175 -0.36 -5.00 10.51
N PHE A 176 -0.71 -4.54 11.69
CA PHE A 176 -1.34 -5.36 12.71
C PHE A 176 -2.83 -5.06 12.82
N SER A 177 -3.58 -6.03 13.29
CA SER A 177 -5.02 -5.94 13.47
C SER A 177 -5.41 -6.33 14.88
N ILE A 178 -6.69 -6.15 15.22
CA ILE A 178 -7.28 -6.56 16.49
C ILE A 178 -7.18 -8.07 16.78
N PHE A 179 -6.80 -8.88 15.81
CA PHE A 179 -6.69 -10.34 15.96
C PHE A 179 -5.27 -10.82 16.26
N HIS A 180 -4.27 -9.95 16.08
CA HIS A 180 -2.91 -10.30 16.44
C HIS A 180 -2.76 -10.30 17.97
N GLN A 181 -2.28 -11.41 18.46
CA GLN A 181 -2.00 -11.59 19.89
C GLN A 181 -0.61 -11.03 20.22
N LYS A 182 -0.34 -10.83 21.51
CA LYS A 182 0.97 -10.38 21.98
C LYS A 182 2.11 -11.25 21.44
N GLN A 183 1.87 -12.55 21.26
CA GLN A 183 2.85 -13.51 20.75
C GLN A 183 3.26 -13.20 19.30
N ASP A 184 2.34 -12.74 18.44
CA ASP A 184 2.62 -12.37 17.05
C ASP A 184 3.54 -11.15 17.00
N TRP A 185 3.30 -10.17 17.86
CA TRP A 185 4.14 -8.99 18.01
C TRP A 185 5.54 -9.35 18.52
N ASP A 186 5.62 -10.20 19.53
CA ASP A 186 6.90 -10.66 20.08
C ASP A 186 7.65 -11.51 19.03
N TYR A 187 6.99 -12.34 18.25
CA TYR A 187 7.58 -13.12 17.17
C TYR A 187 8.17 -12.22 16.09
N PHE A 188 7.42 -11.23 15.63
CA PHE A 188 7.92 -10.25 14.65
C PHE A 188 9.13 -9.49 15.16
N TYR A 189 9.10 -9.07 16.43
CA TYR A 189 10.26 -8.41 17.06
C TYR A 189 11.49 -9.32 17.08
N GLN A 190 11.34 -10.58 17.47
CA GLN A 190 12.47 -11.53 17.51
C GLN A 190 13.05 -11.80 16.11
N ALA A 191 12.19 -11.92 15.09
CA ALA A 191 12.64 -12.06 13.71
C ALA A 191 13.52 -10.87 13.29
N LEU A 192 13.04 -9.65 13.50
CA LEU A 192 13.79 -8.43 13.19
C LEU A 192 15.11 -8.34 13.98
N ARG A 193 15.09 -8.71 15.26
CA ARG A 193 16.28 -8.74 16.10
C ARG A 193 17.33 -9.70 15.60
N GLN A 194 16.93 -10.92 15.22
CA GLN A 194 17.84 -11.92 14.65
C GLN A 194 18.43 -11.45 13.33
N ILE A 195 17.61 -10.85 12.46
CA ILE A 195 18.09 -10.28 11.20
C ILE A 195 19.11 -9.18 11.49
N ALA A 196 18.79 -8.23 12.37
CA ALA A 196 19.68 -7.14 12.73
C ALA A 196 21.04 -7.60 13.32
N GLN A 197 21.05 -8.76 13.99
CA GLN A 197 22.28 -9.36 14.53
C GLN A 197 23.12 -10.07 13.48
N THR A 198 22.49 -10.61 12.43
CA THR A 198 23.20 -11.38 11.38
C THR A 198 23.71 -10.51 10.25
N VAL A 199 23.10 -9.34 10.07
CA VAL A 199 23.52 -8.38 9.05
C VAL A 199 24.64 -7.51 9.65
N ALA A 200 25.82 -7.55 9.04
CA ALA A 200 26.89 -6.64 9.42
C ALA A 200 26.36 -5.20 9.31
N VAL A 201 26.67 -4.36 10.30
CA VAL A 201 26.48 -2.92 10.17
C VAL A 201 27.40 -2.47 9.04
N ALA A 202 26.95 -2.65 7.82
CA ALA A 202 27.64 -2.15 6.65
C ALA A 202 27.63 -0.63 6.76
N GLY A 203 28.74 -0.01 6.39
CA GLY A 203 28.88 1.44 6.45
C GLY A 203 27.78 2.19 5.67
N PRO A 204 27.87 3.48 5.53
CA PRO A 204 26.78 4.44 5.32
C PRO A 204 26.14 4.44 3.92
N ALA A 205 25.90 3.32 3.31
CA ALA A 205 25.14 3.30 2.05
C ALA A 205 23.65 3.09 2.34
N GLU A 206 22.93 4.17 2.66
CA GLU A 206 21.49 4.14 2.41
C GLU A 206 21.28 3.89 0.92
N PRO A 207 20.39 2.94 0.53
CA PRO A 207 20.09 2.72 -0.88
C PRO A 207 19.66 4.03 -1.53
N GLU A 208 20.29 4.38 -2.63
CA GLU A 208 19.96 5.59 -3.37
C GLU A 208 18.55 5.46 -3.92
N MET A 209 17.66 6.39 -3.54
CA MET A 209 16.32 6.45 -4.11
C MET A 209 16.38 7.14 -5.46
N VAL A 210 16.11 6.42 -6.51
CA VAL A 210 15.85 7.03 -7.80
C VAL A 210 14.49 7.74 -7.71
N ALA A 211 14.47 9.03 -8.04
CA ALA A 211 13.23 9.81 -8.07
C ALA A 211 12.23 9.19 -9.05
N LEU A 212 10.95 9.24 -8.71
CA LEU A 212 9.90 8.88 -9.64
C LEU A 212 10.06 9.72 -10.92
N PRO A 213 9.90 9.11 -12.10
CA PRO A 213 9.98 9.87 -13.35
C PRO A 213 8.82 10.88 -13.38
N PRO A 214 8.99 12.01 -14.06
CA PRO A 214 7.87 12.87 -14.41
C PRO A 214 6.77 12.06 -15.11
N TYR A 215 5.50 12.47 -14.96
CA TYR A 215 4.41 11.83 -15.68
C TYR A 215 4.72 11.80 -17.17
N PRO A 216 4.68 10.61 -17.82
CA PRO A 216 4.95 10.47 -19.23
C PRO A 216 3.92 11.22 -20.08
N GLU A 217 4.31 11.65 -21.26
CA GLU A 217 3.38 12.23 -22.23
C GLU A 217 2.39 11.17 -22.71
N VAL A 218 1.10 11.46 -22.63
CA VAL A 218 0.01 10.63 -23.15
C VAL A 218 -0.14 10.96 -24.65
N VAL A 219 0.41 10.12 -25.51
CA VAL A 219 0.33 10.29 -26.98
C VAL A 219 -0.96 9.68 -27.53
N LEU A 220 -1.35 8.52 -27.01
CA LEU A 220 -2.62 7.85 -27.35
C LEU A 220 -3.43 7.65 -26.08
N SER A 221 -4.75 7.87 -26.18
CA SER A 221 -5.65 7.53 -25.09
C SER A 221 -5.61 6.04 -24.80
N PRO A 222 -5.91 5.58 -23.57
CA PRO A 222 -5.95 4.15 -23.23
C PRO A 222 -6.85 3.34 -24.18
N ARG A 223 -7.98 3.92 -24.62
CA ARG A 223 -8.86 3.29 -25.60
C ARG A 223 -8.21 3.08 -26.96
N GLN A 224 -7.42 4.06 -27.42
CA GLN A 224 -6.69 3.95 -28.68
C GLN A 224 -5.56 2.94 -28.56
N ALA A 225 -4.78 3.02 -27.48
CA ALA A 225 -3.70 2.09 -27.21
C ALA A 225 -4.21 0.62 -27.19
N PHE A 226 -5.31 0.36 -26.50
CA PHE A 226 -5.91 -0.98 -26.41
C PHE A 226 -6.32 -1.59 -27.77
N LYS A 227 -6.59 -0.75 -28.77
CA LYS A 227 -7.01 -1.22 -30.11
C LYS A 227 -5.82 -1.48 -31.05
N ASN A 228 -4.62 -1.06 -30.68
CA ASN A 228 -3.45 -1.24 -31.50
C ASN A 228 -2.74 -2.56 -31.18
N PRO A 229 -2.08 -3.19 -32.18
CA PRO A 229 -1.25 -4.34 -31.92
C PRO A 229 -0.06 -3.96 -31.04
N VAL A 230 0.39 -4.92 -30.27
CA VAL A 230 1.58 -4.78 -29.44
C VAL A 230 2.67 -5.73 -29.91
N LYS A 231 3.92 -5.34 -29.71
CA LYS A 231 5.07 -6.21 -29.89
C LYS A 231 5.99 -6.15 -28.68
N ARG A 232 6.61 -7.27 -28.41
CA ARG A 232 7.57 -7.40 -27.31
C ARG A 232 8.94 -6.90 -27.73
N MET A 233 9.58 -6.08 -26.90
CA MET A 233 10.87 -5.46 -27.19
C MET A 233 11.77 -5.48 -25.95
N PRO A 234 13.09 -5.68 -26.07
CA PRO A 234 14.01 -5.54 -24.94
C PRO A 234 13.88 -4.15 -24.29
N LEU A 235 13.84 -4.09 -22.97
CA LEU A 235 13.64 -2.83 -22.24
C LEU A 235 14.61 -1.71 -22.69
N LYS A 236 15.86 -2.07 -22.93
CA LYS A 236 16.90 -1.11 -23.36
C LYS A 236 16.64 -0.46 -24.72
N GLU A 237 15.76 -1.03 -25.54
CA GLU A 237 15.41 -0.56 -26.88
C GLU A 237 14.08 0.19 -26.91
N CYS A 238 13.37 0.26 -25.78
CA CYS A 238 12.02 0.81 -25.71
C CYS A 238 11.97 2.34 -25.69
N ARG A 239 13.08 3.03 -25.50
CA ARG A 239 13.12 4.51 -25.46
C ARG A 239 12.54 5.12 -26.72
N GLY A 240 11.66 6.11 -26.56
CA GLY A 240 10.98 6.79 -27.67
C GLY A 240 9.85 5.98 -28.30
N LYS A 241 9.51 4.82 -27.76
CA LYS A 241 8.36 4.02 -28.17
C LYS A 241 7.15 4.32 -27.28
N LEU A 242 5.96 3.93 -27.75
CA LEU A 242 4.73 4.04 -26.98
C LEU A 242 4.50 2.73 -26.22
N ALA A 243 4.19 2.85 -24.94
CA ALA A 243 3.89 1.69 -24.10
C ALA A 243 2.64 0.96 -24.57
N GLY A 244 2.70 -0.36 -24.61
CA GLY A 244 1.58 -1.24 -24.92
C GLY A 244 0.98 -1.87 -23.67
N GLU A 245 1.64 -1.75 -22.53
CA GLU A 245 1.21 -2.32 -21.24
C GLU A 245 1.44 -1.35 -20.08
N MET A 246 0.77 -1.62 -18.96
CA MET A 246 0.95 -0.88 -17.71
C MET A 246 2.13 -1.46 -16.94
N VAL A 247 2.91 -0.58 -16.29
CA VAL A 247 3.92 -0.99 -15.31
C VAL A 247 3.70 -0.24 -14.01
N ALA A 248 3.52 -0.97 -12.93
CA ALA A 248 3.41 -0.44 -11.58
C ALA A 248 4.30 -1.24 -10.62
N ALA A 249 5.06 -0.56 -9.77
CA ALA A 249 5.69 -1.20 -8.63
C ALA A 249 4.59 -1.46 -7.56
N TYR A 250 4.48 -2.68 -7.09
CA TYR A 250 3.45 -3.05 -6.13
C TYR A 250 4.06 -3.69 -4.87
N PRO A 251 3.65 -3.22 -3.68
CA PRO A 251 2.79 -2.07 -3.38
C PRO A 251 3.47 -0.70 -3.62
N PRO A 252 2.74 0.42 -3.78
CA PRO A 252 1.29 0.57 -3.65
C PRO A 252 0.51 0.30 -4.97
N GLY A 253 1.19 0.02 -6.09
CA GLY A 253 0.54 -0.23 -7.36
C GLY A 253 0.20 1.06 -8.12
N ILE A 254 0.94 2.14 -7.89
CA ILE A 254 0.82 3.37 -8.67
C ILE A 254 1.57 3.17 -9.98
N PRO A 255 0.87 3.23 -11.15
CA PRO A 255 1.54 3.07 -12.42
C PRO A 255 2.57 4.18 -12.68
N CYS A 256 3.77 3.77 -13.07
CA CYS A 256 4.80 4.67 -13.59
C CYS A 256 4.79 4.77 -15.12
N LEU A 257 4.04 3.87 -15.77
CA LEU A 257 3.84 3.83 -17.20
C LEU A 257 2.48 3.21 -17.52
N LEU A 258 1.73 3.84 -18.43
CA LEU A 258 0.43 3.37 -18.91
C LEU A 258 0.43 3.15 -20.43
N PRO A 259 -0.45 2.28 -20.97
CA PRO A 259 -0.59 2.10 -22.40
C PRO A 259 -0.87 3.42 -23.14
N GLY A 260 -0.14 3.68 -24.21
CA GLY A 260 -0.25 4.92 -24.99
C GLY A 260 0.65 6.06 -24.55
N GLU A 261 1.38 5.90 -23.47
CA GLU A 261 2.37 6.87 -22.98
C GLU A 261 3.74 6.68 -23.66
N LEU A 262 4.46 7.80 -23.81
CA LEU A 262 5.81 7.82 -24.37
C LEU A 262 6.84 7.33 -23.34
N ILE A 263 7.63 6.34 -23.72
CA ILE A 263 8.73 5.83 -22.90
C ILE A 263 9.91 6.79 -23.02
N THR A 264 10.01 7.73 -22.09
CA THR A 264 11.13 8.69 -22.04
C THR A 264 12.39 8.05 -21.47
N ALA A 265 13.52 8.74 -21.56
CA ALA A 265 14.75 8.29 -20.89
C ALA A 265 14.58 8.15 -19.37
N ALA A 266 13.84 9.08 -18.74
CA ALA A 266 13.59 9.05 -17.31
C ALA A 266 12.75 7.82 -16.91
N VAL A 267 11.71 7.50 -17.69
CA VAL A 267 10.90 6.32 -17.51
C VAL A 267 11.73 5.05 -17.67
N GLN A 268 12.50 4.94 -18.75
CA GLN A 268 13.34 3.76 -18.98
C GLN A 268 14.35 3.56 -17.84
N ASN A 269 15.06 4.60 -17.41
CA ASN A 269 16.00 4.52 -16.29
C ASN A 269 15.31 4.06 -15.00
N TYR A 270 14.09 4.52 -14.74
CA TYR A 270 13.31 4.08 -13.60
C TYR A 270 12.88 2.62 -13.70
N LEU A 271 12.47 2.15 -14.88
CA LEU A 271 12.16 0.73 -15.10
C LEU A 271 13.39 -0.17 -14.93
N GLU A 272 14.56 0.27 -15.41
CA GLU A 272 15.83 -0.43 -15.19
C GLU A 272 16.20 -0.47 -13.70
N TYR A 273 15.95 0.61 -12.97
CA TYR A 273 16.12 0.62 -11.51
C TYR A 273 15.18 -0.37 -10.81
N LEU A 274 13.89 -0.42 -11.18
CA LEU A 274 12.95 -1.41 -10.63
C LEU A 274 13.39 -2.85 -10.91
N GLN A 275 13.92 -3.09 -12.11
CA GLN A 275 14.48 -4.39 -12.48
C GLN A 275 15.67 -4.77 -11.58
N GLN A 276 16.62 -3.85 -11.39
CA GLN A 276 17.85 -4.08 -10.60
C GLN A 276 17.57 -4.30 -9.13
N THR A 277 16.60 -3.58 -8.57
CA THR A 277 16.23 -3.67 -7.16
C THR A 277 15.34 -4.88 -6.85
N GLY A 278 14.87 -5.61 -7.87
CA GLY A 278 13.98 -6.74 -7.69
C GLY A 278 12.60 -6.33 -7.18
N ALA A 279 12.14 -5.12 -7.54
CA ALA A 279 10.82 -4.64 -7.18
C ALA A 279 9.72 -5.60 -7.67
N ARG A 280 8.70 -5.82 -6.83
CA ARG A 280 7.53 -6.58 -7.27
C ARG A 280 6.71 -5.72 -8.22
N LEU A 281 6.35 -6.28 -9.36
CA LEU A 281 5.66 -5.54 -10.42
C LEU A 281 4.25 -6.08 -10.65
N GLN A 282 3.38 -5.18 -11.04
CA GLN A 282 2.03 -5.48 -11.52
C GLN A 282 1.84 -4.82 -12.87
N GLY A 283 1.22 -5.53 -13.78
CA GLY A 283 0.85 -5.05 -15.11
C GLY A 283 1.70 -5.59 -16.24
N PRO A 284 3.06 -5.59 -16.18
CA PRO A 284 3.85 -6.08 -17.29
C PRO A 284 3.69 -7.59 -17.49
N GLU A 285 3.68 -8.02 -18.74
CA GLU A 285 3.68 -9.43 -19.13
C GLU A 285 4.98 -10.12 -18.67
N ASP A 286 6.11 -9.44 -18.83
CA ASP A 286 7.41 -9.88 -18.30
C ASP A 286 7.71 -9.20 -16.97
N ILE A 287 7.35 -9.85 -15.86
CA ILE A 287 7.61 -9.32 -14.51
C ILE A 287 9.09 -9.11 -14.19
N SER A 288 10.00 -9.69 -15.00
CA SER A 288 11.45 -9.46 -14.87
C SER A 288 11.91 -8.20 -15.58
N LEU A 289 11.04 -7.51 -16.32
CA LEU A 289 11.32 -6.33 -17.14
C LEU A 289 12.52 -6.49 -18.10
N ARG A 290 12.86 -7.71 -18.50
CA ARG A 290 13.82 -7.89 -19.59
C ARG A 290 13.26 -7.41 -20.91
N HIS A 291 11.94 -7.53 -21.06
CA HIS A 291 11.19 -7.06 -22.21
C HIS A 291 9.99 -6.24 -21.74
N LEU A 292 9.53 -5.39 -22.61
CA LEU A 292 8.32 -4.59 -22.44
C LEU A 292 7.47 -4.68 -23.70
N SER A 293 6.14 -4.73 -23.54
CA SER A 293 5.22 -4.65 -24.67
C SER A 293 5.06 -3.19 -25.08
N ILE A 294 5.37 -2.90 -26.34
CA ILE A 294 5.20 -1.59 -26.97
C ILE A 294 4.15 -1.65 -28.05
N LEU A 295 3.50 -0.50 -28.34
CA LEU A 295 2.57 -0.40 -29.44
C LEU A 295 3.33 -0.50 -30.78
N ASP A 296 2.76 -1.26 -31.71
CA ASP A 296 3.29 -1.39 -33.07
C ASP A 296 2.56 -0.42 -34.01
N VAL A 297 2.93 0.89 -33.88
CA VAL A 297 2.35 2.02 -34.59
C VAL A 297 3.41 2.79 -35.36
#